data_594cf8ef1e8042978657cfa616faf2b4
#
_entry.id   594cf8ef1e8042978657cfa616faf2b4
#
_cell.length_a   1.000
_cell.length_b   1.000
_cell.length_c   1.000
_cell.angle_alpha   90.00
_cell.angle_beta   90.00
_cell.angle_gamma   90.00
#
_symmetry.space_group_name_H-M   'P 1'
#
loop_
_entity.id
_entity.type
_entity.pdbx_description
1 polymer ?
#
loop_
_entity_poly.entity_id
_entity_poly.type
_entity_poly.pdbx_seq_one_letter_code
_entity_poly.pdbx_strand_id
1 'polypeptide(L)'
;MHRIITLISGLSLASLAMAAPPENPVPTGQPQALQAYVTGYSYWDNTPPSTVEISHPVRHRFAGGMGTFSNPVTMAIGHQIIAGEDILDIPAGTLFYLPRLRKYAIIEDTCGDGPSPQDGPCHIGKKGLIWLDIYVDGVSADKVVSDTCMSAITGVQPVVMDPGPNMSVVVGPVTEGGCFIFPDP
;
A
#
# COMPACT_ATOMS: atom_id res chain seq x y z
N MET A 1 43.76 22.98 -57.33
CA MET A 1 42.50 22.25 -57.10
C MET A 1 42.47 21.82 -55.61
N HIS A 2 41.80 22.60 -54.74
CA HIS A 2 41.70 22.31 -53.30
C HIS A 2 40.32 21.64 -53.07
N ARG A 3 40.29 20.43 -52.54
CA ARG A 3 39.07 19.75 -52.11
C ARG A 3 38.83 20.06 -50.63
N ILE A 4 37.71 20.73 -50.39
CA ILE A 4 37.22 20.99 -49.04
C ILE A 4 36.41 19.74 -48.61
N ILE A 5 36.84 19.08 -47.56
CA ILE A 5 36.09 17.96 -46.92
C ILE A 5 35.29 18.57 -45.78
N THR A 6 33.97 18.61 -45.95
CA THR A 6 33.02 19.02 -44.88
C THR A 6 32.71 17.84 -44.00
N LEU A 7 33.16 17.86 -42.76
CA LEU A 7 32.78 16.91 -41.68
C LEU A 7 31.43 17.33 -41.14
N ILE A 8 30.41 16.46 -41.35
CA ILE A 8 29.10 16.60 -40.74
C ILE A 8 29.13 15.82 -39.40
N SER A 9 29.20 16.55 -38.27
CA SER A 9 29.05 15.98 -36.94
C SER A 9 27.56 15.70 -36.67
N GLY A 10 27.18 14.45 -36.73
CA GLY A 10 25.85 14.01 -36.33
C GLY A 10 25.70 14.03 -34.79
N LEU A 11 24.85 14.91 -34.29
CA LEU A 11 24.48 14.96 -32.87
C LEU A 11 23.42 13.86 -32.62
N SER A 12 23.80 12.80 -31.94
CA SER A 12 22.88 11.72 -31.53
C SER A 12 22.13 12.17 -30.28
N LEU A 13 20.84 12.51 -30.45
CA LEU A 13 19.94 12.75 -29.32
C LEU A 13 19.57 11.37 -28.71
N ALA A 14 20.17 11.06 -27.57
CA ALA A 14 19.73 9.94 -26.76
C ALA A 14 18.40 10.29 -26.09
N SER A 15 17.32 9.69 -26.55
CA SER A 15 16.02 9.75 -25.88
C SER A 15 16.10 8.97 -24.57
N LEU A 16 16.04 9.65 -23.41
CA LEU A 16 15.75 9.02 -22.14
C LEU A 16 14.32 8.52 -22.18
N ALA A 17 14.15 7.21 -22.36
CA ALA A 17 12.87 6.56 -22.14
C ALA A 17 12.58 6.61 -20.63
N MET A 18 11.62 7.43 -20.21
CA MET A 18 11.05 7.34 -18.88
C MET A 18 10.32 5.99 -18.80
N ALA A 19 10.69 5.17 -17.80
CA ALA A 19 9.95 3.95 -17.51
C ALA A 19 8.50 4.35 -17.17
N ALA A 20 7.52 3.66 -17.79
CA ALA A 20 6.13 3.82 -17.40
C ALA A 20 5.98 3.44 -15.92
N PRO A 21 5.08 4.10 -15.16
CA PRO A 21 4.76 3.68 -13.82
C PRO A 21 4.29 2.21 -13.85
N PRO A 22 4.54 1.44 -12.76
CA PRO A 22 4.06 0.07 -12.68
C PRO A 22 2.53 0.06 -12.83
N GLU A 23 2.00 -0.86 -13.64
CA GLU A 23 0.56 -1.07 -13.69
C GLU A 23 0.11 -1.69 -12.37
N ASN A 24 -0.87 -1.07 -11.71
CA ASN A 24 -1.45 -1.61 -10.50
C ASN A 24 -2.17 -2.92 -10.82
N PRO A 25 -2.07 -3.95 -9.96
CA PRO A 25 -2.77 -5.20 -10.16
C PRO A 25 -4.29 -4.98 -10.11
N VAL A 26 -5.02 -5.61 -11.03
CA VAL A 26 -6.47 -5.52 -11.11
C VAL A 26 -7.10 -6.68 -10.34
N PRO A 27 -8.01 -6.41 -9.38
CA PRO A 27 -8.77 -7.46 -8.71
C PRO A 27 -9.58 -8.29 -9.70
N THR A 28 -9.46 -9.62 -9.63
CA THR A 28 -10.13 -10.55 -10.55
C THR A 28 -11.15 -11.43 -9.85
N GLY A 29 -11.27 -11.33 -8.52
CA GLY A 29 -12.04 -12.22 -7.67
C GLY A 29 -11.41 -13.63 -7.53
N GLN A 30 -10.17 -13.80 -8.02
CA GLN A 30 -9.39 -15.02 -7.86
C GLN A 30 -8.08 -14.69 -7.12
N PRO A 31 -7.58 -15.59 -6.26
CA PRO A 31 -6.35 -15.34 -5.51
C PRO A 31 -5.15 -15.05 -6.42
N GLN A 32 -4.49 -13.91 -6.19
CA GLN A 32 -3.31 -13.47 -6.92
C GLN A 32 -2.16 -13.24 -5.93
N ALA A 33 -1.11 -14.04 -6.02
CA ALA A 33 0.11 -13.86 -5.23
C ALA A 33 1.00 -12.79 -5.89
N LEU A 34 1.43 -11.79 -5.13
CA LEU A 34 2.31 -10.72 -5.61
C LEU A 34 3.27 -10.26 -4.52
N GLN A 35 4.27 -9.48 -4.92
CA GLN A 35 5.13 -8.74 -4.00
C GLN A 35 4.59 -7.32 -3.85
N ALA A 36 4.56 -6.80 -2.63
CA ALA A 36 4.19 -5.43 -2.33
C ALA A 36 5.21 -4.79 -1.39
N TYR A 37 5.34 -3.48 -1.45
CA TYR A 37 6.00 -2.74 -0.38
C TYR A 37 4.93 -2.43 0.66
N VAL A 38 5.08 -3.00 1.84
CA VAL A 38 4.11 -2.86 2.94
C VAL A 38 4.71 -1.97 4.01
N THR A 39 3.91 -1.02 4.48
CA THR A 39 4.16 -0.18 5.66
C THR A 39 2.99 -0.31 6.63
N GLY A 40 3.03 0.44 7.71
CA GLY A 40 1.92 0.55 8.63
C GLY A 40 1.67 1.99 9.02
N TYR A 41 0.41 2.29 9.34
CA TYR A 41 -0.02 3.52 9.97
C TYR A 41 -0.87 3.21 11.21
N SER A 42 -1.09 4.20 12.05
CA SER A 42 -1.77 4.01 13.34
C SER A 42 -2.69 5.18 13.66
N TYR A 43 -3.41 5.07 14.76
CA TYR A 43 -4.15 6.18 15.34
C TYR A 43 -3.31 7.46 15.48
N TRP A 44 -2.01 7.32 15.78
CA TRP A 44 -1.14 8.45 16.12
C TRP A 44 -0.70 9.29 14.92
N ASP A 45 -0.59 8.67 13.75
CA ASP A 45 -0.12 9.27 12.50
C ASP A 45 -1.15 9.20 11.35
N ASN A 46 -2.40 8.85 11.69
CA ASN A 46 -3.51 8.95 10.74
C ASN A 46 -3.76 10.40 10.30
N THR A 47 -4.54 10.60 9.28
CA THR A 47 -4.97 11.93 8.81
C THR A 47 -6.49 12.09 8.99
N PRO A 48 -6.95 12.98 9.92
CA PRO A 48 -6.15 13.81 10.86
C PRO A 48 -5.42 12.98 11.94
N PRO A 49 -4.31 13.47 12.47
CA PRO A 49 -3.59 12.76 13.54
C PRO A 49 -4.45 12.52 14.78
N SER A 50 -4.22 11.39 15.46
CA SER A 50 -4.98 10.95 16.62
C SER A 50 -6.47 10.73 16.34
N THR A 51 -6.77 10.17 15.18
CA THR A 51 -8.11 9.73 14.77
C THR A 51 -8.10 8.30 14.24
N VAL A 52 -9.29 7.76 14.05
CA VAL A 52 -9.55 6.48 13.39
C VAL A 52 -10.38 6.67 12.12
N GLU A 53 -10.42 7.89 11.58
CA GLU A 53 -11.16 8.19 10.37
C GLU A 53 -10.55 7.46 9.17
N ILE A 54 -11.41 7.03 8.25
CA ILE A 54 -11.04 6.41 6.98
C ILE A 54 -11.79 7.07 5.83
N SER A 55 -11.16 7.14 4.68
CA SER A 55 -11.68 7.89 3.52
C SER A 55 -12.72 7.12 2.69
N HIS A 56 -12.65 5.78 2.65
CA HIS A 56 -13.49 4.92 1.80
C HIS A 56 -14.13 3.76 2.57
N PRO A 57 -14.99 4.00 3.55
CA PRO A 57 -15.58 2.97 4.39
C PRO A 57 -16.41 1.96 3.58
N VAL A 58 -16.15 0.64 3.77
CA VAL A 58 -16.86 -0.47 3.12
C VAL A 58 -17.42 -1.44 4.16
N ARG A 59 -16.57 -2.05 4.97
CA ARG A 59 -16.95 -2.95 6.08
C ARG A 59 -16.85 -2.28 7.44
N HIS A 60 -15.92 -1.35 7.57
CA HIS A 60 -15.70 -0.60 8.79
C HIS A 60 -16.14 0.85 8.60
N ARG A 61 -16.56 1.47 9.68
CA ARG A 61 -16.82 2.91 9.73
C ARG A 61 -15.58 3.70 10.12
N PHE A 62 -14.66 3.04 10.79
CA PHE A 62 -13.40 3.58 11.32
C PHE A 62 -12.29 2.56 11.11
N ALA A 63 -11.04 3.01 11.05
CA ALA A 63 -9.88 2.14 10.97
C ALA A 63 -9.85 1.11 12.10
N GLY A 64 -9.56 -0.14 11.78
CA GLY A 64 -9.55 -1.23 12.76
C GLY A 64 -9.59 -2.60 12.10
N GLY A 65 -10.22 -3.55 12.80
CA GLY A 65 -10.39 -4.93 12.32
C GLY A 65 -9.59 -5.95 13.11
N MET A 66 -10.00 -7.20 13.01
CA MET A 66 -9.45 -8.34 13.75
C MET A 66 -8.54 -9.24 12.90
N GLY A 67 -8.33 -8.89 11.64
CA GLY A 67 -7.50 -9.65 10.71
C GLY A 67 -8.09 -10.97 10.23
N THR A 68 -9.37 -11.21 10.46
CA THR A 68 -10.09 -12.38 9.92
C THR A 68 -10.69 -12.08 8.55
N PHE A 69 -11.09 -13.10 7.80
CA PHE A 69 -11.77 -12.90 6.51
C PHE A 69 -13.08 -12.10 6.63
N SER A 70 -13.84 -12.31 7.70
CA SER A 70 -15.11 -11.60 7.96
C SER A 70 -14.92 -10.22 8.60
N ASN A 71 -13.79 -9.98 9.27
CA ASN A 71 -13.42 -8.72 9.92
C ASN A 71 -11.93 -8.42 9.65
N PRO A 72 -11.57 -8.07 8.39
CA PRO A 72 -10.20 -7.78 7.99
C PRO A 72 -9.69 -6.49 8.65
N VAL A 73 -8.39 -6.29 8.69
CA VAL A 73 -7.80 -5.02 9.13
C VAL A 73 -7.94 -3.98 8.03
N THR A 74 -8.23 -2.74 8.37
CA THR A 74 -8.21 -1.61 7.43
C THR A 74 -6.83 -1.46 6.80
N MET A 75 -6.81 -1.18 5.51
CA MET A 75 -5.59 -0.91 4.74
C MET A 75 -5.79 0.28 3.82
N ALA A 76 -4.79 1.15 3.78
CA ALA A 76 -4.71 2.29 2.90
C ALA A 76 -3.89 1.96 1.65
N ILE A 77 -4.22 2.64 0.55
CA ILE A 77 -3.57 2.51 -0.76
C ILE A 77 -3.34 3.89 -1.36
N GLY A 78 -2.39 4.00 -2.28
CA GLY A 78 -2.18 5.20 -3.08
C GLY A 78 -3.44 5.59 -3.85
N HIS A 79 -3.55 6.88 -4.16
CA HIS A 79 -4.70 7.43 -4.86
C HIS A 79 -4.30 8.64 -5.72
N GLN A 80 -5.22 9.11 -6.53
CA GLN A 80 -5.04 10.27 -7.39
C GLN A 80 -6.31 11.12 -7.44
N ILE A 81 -6.15 12.42 -7.57
CA ILE A 81 -7.27 13.35 -7.75
C ILE A 81 -7.38 13.69 -9.23
N ILE A 82 -8.44 13.23 -9.89
CA ILE A 82 -8.74 13.51 -11.29
C ILE A 82 -10.07 14.26 -11.39
N ALA A 83 -10.03 15.47 -11.93
CA ALA A 83 -11.20 16.33 -12.08
C ALA A 83 -11.98 16.57 -10.77
N GLY A 84 -11.29 16.51 -9.62
CA GLY A 84 -11.86 16.68 -8.29
C GLY A 84 -12.43 15.39 -7.68
N GLU A 85 -12.31 14.26 -8.36
CA GLU A 85 -12.68 12.94 -7.85
C GLU A 85 -11.45 12.23 -7.30
N ASP A 86 -11.62 11.60 -6.14
CA ASP A 86 -10.60 10.77 -5.49
C ASP A 86 -10.70 9.33 -6.00
N ILE A 87 -9.65 8.87 -6.68
CA ILE A 87 -9.59 7.56 -7.34
C ILE A 87 -8.47 6.73 -6.72
N LEU A 88 -8.84 5.66 -6.04
CA LEU A 88 -7.89 4.71 -5.47
C LEU A 88 -7.16 3.90 -6.54
N ASP A 89 -5.89 3.60 -6.32
CA ASP A 89 -5.07 2.75 -7.21
C ASP A 89 -5.60 1.32 -7.32
N ILE A 90 -6.20 0.82 -6.25
CA ILE A 90 -6.94 -0.44 -6.20
C ILE A 90 -8.28 -0.15 -5.54
N PRO A 91 -9.41 -0.63 -6.09
CA PRO A 91 -10.74 -0.29 -5.60
C PRO A 91 -10.96 -0.59 -4.12
N ALA A 92 -11.69 0.29 -3.41
CA ALA A 92 -12.15 0.04 -2.06
C ALA A 92 -12.93 -1.29 -1.98
N GLY A 93 -12.77 -2.01 -0.88
CA GLY A 93 -13.36 -3.33 -0.68
C GLY A 93 -12.51 -4.50 -1.18
N THR A 94 -11.42 -4.24 -1.91
CA THR A 94 -10.48 -5.29 -2.31
C THR A 94 -9.82 -5.90 -1.08
N LEU A 95 -9.86 -7.24 -0.99
CA LEU A 95 -9.24 -7.98 0.10
C LEU A 95 -7.80 -8.35 -0.22
N PHE A 96 -6.99 -8.32 0.80
CA PHE A 96 -5.63 -8.85 0.81
C PHE A 96 -5.45 -9.83 1.97
N TYR A 97 -4.49 -10.74 1.82
CA TYR A 97 -3.93 -11.51 2.92
C TYR A 97 -2.43 -11.25 2.99
N LEU A 98 -1.96 -10.95 4.19
CA LEU A 98 -0.55 -10.69 4.49
C LEU A 98 0.01 -11.89 5.27
N PRO A 99 0.75 -12.81 4.61
CA PRO A 99 1.26 -14.04 5.24
C PRO A 99 2.15 -13.77 6.45
N ARG A 100 2.99 -12.74 6.37
CA ARG A 100 3.90 -12.36 7.46
C ARG A 100 3.20 -11.83 8.71
N LEU A 101 1.97 -11.36 8.58
CA LEU A 101 1.14 -10.94 9.71
C LEU A 101 0.07 -11.99 10.06
N ARG A 102 -0.18 -12.94 9.16
CA ARG A 102 -1.33 -13.85 9.21
C ARG A 102 -2.63 -13.07 9.43
N LYS A 103 -2.81 -12.02 8.61
CA LYS A 103 -3.97 -11.13 8.68
C LYS A 103 -4.62 -10.99 7.31
N TYR A 104 -5.94 -10.97 7.29
CA TYR A 104 -6.68 -10.37 6.19
C TYR A 104 -6.73 -8.86 6.38
N ALA A 105 -6.64 -8.14 5.27
CA ALA A 105 -6.81 -6.69 5.21
C ALA A 105 -7.77 -6.31 4.09
N ILE A 106 -8.35 -5.12 4.17
CA ILE A 106 -9.31 -4.59 3.20
C ILE A 106 -8.96 -3.14 2.88
N ILE A 107 -8.97 -2.79 1.59
CA ILE A 107 -8.80 -1.39 1.17
C ILE A 107 -10.03 -0.60 1.58
N GLU A 108 -9.84 0.37 2.48
CA GLU A 108 -10.87 1.28 2.97
C GLU A 108 -10.35 2.69 3.23
N ASP A 109 -9.05 2.91 2.95
CA ASP A 109 -8.41 4.19 3.26
C ASP A 109 -7.41 4.61 2.18
N THR A 110 -6.97 5.86 2.25
CA THR A 110 -5.98 6.46 1.36
C THR A 110 -4.64 6.62 2.04
N CYS A 111 -3.56 6.39 1.28
CA CYS A 111 -2.20 6.71 1.65
C CYS A 111 -1.68 7.83 0.75
N GLY A 112 -1.32 8.95 1.35
CA GLY A 112 -0.86 10.16 0.68
C GLY A 112 -1.80 11.34 0.90
N ASP A 113 -1.26 12.42 1.44
CA ASP A 113 -2.00 13.62 1.79
C ASP A 113 -1.84 14.73 0.76
N GLY A 114 -2.74 15.71 0.84
CA GLY A 114 -2.65 16.95 0.08
C GLY A 114 -3.37 16.93 -1.26
N PRO A 115 -3.21 18.00 -2.05
CA PRO A 115 -3.99 18.20 -3.28
C PRO A 115 -3.49 17.40 -4.49
N SER A 116 -2.33 16.77 -4.39
CA SER A 116 -1.69 16.00 -5.48
C SER A 116 -1.12 14.67 -4.95
N PRO A 117 -1.96 13.78 -4.39
CA PRO A 117 -1.51 12.50 -3.84
C PRO A 117 -0.83 11.61 -4.90
N GLN A 118 -1.19 11.77 -6.18
CA GLN A 118 -0.59 11.08 -7.32
C GLN A 118 0.91 11.36 -7.48
N ASP A 119 1.43 12.44 -6.95
CA ASP A 119 2.86 12.77 -6.98
C ASP A 119 3.60 12.17 -5.76
N GLY A 120 2.85 11.57 -4.85
CA GLY A 120 3.35 10.99 -3.61
C GLY A 120 3.82 9.53 -3.75
N PRO A 121 4.61 9.06 -2.77
CA PRO A 121 5.24 7.74 -2.83
C PRO A 121 4.24 6.58 -2.80
N CYS A 122 3.08 6.74 -2.16
CA CYS A 122 2.06 5.69 -2.09
C CYS A 122 1.50 5.36 -3.47
N HIS A 123 1.20 6.38 -4.29
CA HIS A 123 0.73 6.21 -5.67
C HIS A 123 1.87 5.75 -6.61
N ILE A 124 3.05 6.37 -6.50
CA ILE A 124 4.20 6.01 -7.34
C ILE A 124 4.69 4.58 -7.04
N GLY A 125 4.45 4.09 -5.83
CA GLY A 125 4.93 2.81 -5.35
C GLY A 125 6.42 2.80 -4.99
N LYS A 126 6.95 1.65 -4.66
CA LYS A 126 8.35 1.45 -4.26
C LYS A 126 9.05 0.44 -5.15
N LYS A 127 10.06 0.87 -5.91
CA LYS A 127 10.83 -0.02 -6.82
C LYS A 127 9.95 -0.78 -7.82
N GLY A 128 8.89 -0.15 -8.32
CA GLY A 128 7.94 -0.77 -9.22
C GLY A 128 6.93 -1.71 -8.57
N LEU A 129 6.81 -1.70 -7.24
CA LEU A 129 5.84 -2.46 -6.47
C LEU A 129 4.75 -1.54 -5.95
N ILE A 130 3.53 -2.05 -5.83
CA ILE A 130 2.45 -1.35 -5.14
C ILE A 130 2.83 -1.09 -3.69
N TRP A 131 2.36 0.03 -3.14
CA TRP A 131 2.55 0.37 -1.74
C TRP A 131 1.24 0.15 -0.99
N LEU A 132 1.25 -0.73 -0.02
CA LEU A 132 0.14 -1.06 0.87
C LEU A 132 0.47 -0.58 2.27
N ASP A 133 -0.45 0.14 2.91
CA ASP A 133 -0.24 0.71 4.24
C ASP A 133 -1.30 0.16 5.21
N ILE A 134 -0.91 -0.75 6.11
CA ILE A 134 -1.86 -1.45 6.99
C ILE A 134 -2.04 -0.72 8.31
N TYR A 135 -3.29 -0.60 8.76
CA TYR A 135 -3.59 -0.05 10.08
C TYR A 135 -3.12 -0.98 11.20
N VAL A 136 -2.19 -0.51 12.03
CA VAL A 136 -1.63 -1.33 13.12
C VAL A 136 -2.34 -1.15 14.47
N ASP A 137 -3.39 -0.31 14.52
CA ASP A 137 -4.10 0.14 15.71
C ASP A 137 -3.44 1.39 16.34
N GLY A 138 -3.35 1.48 17.64
CA GLY A 138 -2.81 2.62 18.39
C GLY A 138 -3.84 3.27 19.30
N VAL A 139 -5.12 2.90 19.21
CA VAL A 139 -6.15 3.32 20.18
C VAL A 139 -5.94 2.59 21.51
N SER A 140 -5.64 1.30 21.42
CA SER A 140 -5.36 0.42 22.58
C SER A 140 -3.86 0.22 22.85
N ALA A 141 -3.00 0.69 21.95
CA ALA A 141 -1.54 0.63 22.08
C ALA A 141 -0.95 2.04 22.19
N ASP A 142 0.11 2.20 22.96
CA ASP A 142 0.82 3.48 22.98
C ASP A 142 1.59 3.74 21.66
N LYS A 143 1.99 4.99 21.45
CA LYS A 143 2.69 5.40 20.24
C LYS A 143 3.98 4.60 20.00
N VAL A 144 4.74 4.29 21.05
CA VAL A 144 6.03 3.57 20.93
C VAL A 144 5.80 2.15 20.44
N VAL A 145 4.76 1.48 20.93
CA VAL A 145 4.37 0.13 20.49
C VAL A 145 3.94 0.18 19.03
N SER A 146 3.12 1.16 18.65
CA SER A 146 2.66 1.34 17.27
C SER A 146 3.84 1.61 16.33
N ASP A 147 4.72 2.57 16.64
CA ASP A 147 5.91 2.92 15.85
C ASP A 147 6.86 1.72 15.68
N THR A 148 7.04 0.95 16.74
CA THR A 148 7.89 -0.26 16.71
C THR A 148 7.28 -1.31 15.79
N CYS A 149 5.97 -1.51 15.85
CA CYS A 149 5.25 -2.43 14.98
C CYS A 149 5.33 -2.01 13.52
N MET A 150 5.05 -0.74 13.21
CA MET A 150 5.15 -0.19 11.86
C MET A 150 6.56 -0.37 11.28
N SER A 151 7.59 -0.12 12.08
CA SER A 151 8.98 -0.34 11.66
C SER A 151 9.27 -1.81 11.36
N ALA A 152 8.75 -2.74 12.16
CA ALA A 152 8.98 -4.18 11.99
C ALA A 152 8.30 -4.78 10.76
N ILE A 153 7.13 -4.25 10.35
CA ILE A 153 6.41 -4.72 9.17
C ILE A 153 6.87 -4.06 7.87
N THR A 154 7.57 -2.92 7.96
CA THR A 154 7.98 -2.15 6.78
C THR A 154 8.97 -2.92 5.90
N GLY A 155 8.61 -3.14 4.64
CA GLY A 155 9.49 -3.78 3.66
C GLY A 155 8.75 -4.43 2.51
N VAL A 156 9.52 -4.97 1.57
CA VAL A 156 8.98 -5.79 0.49
C VAL A 156 8.63 -7.16 1.04
N GLN A 157 7.40 -7.62 0.79
CA GLN A 157 6.93 -8.90 1.27
C GLN A 157 5.85 -9.49 0.37
N PRO A 158 5.67 -10.83 0.39
CA PRO A 158 4.60 -11.48 -0.34
C PRO A 158 3.24 -11.10 0.25
N VAL A 159 2.26 -10.88 -0.62
CA VAL A 159 0.85 -10.68 -0.28
C VAL A 159 -0.03 -11.47 -1.26
N VAL A 160 -1.27 -11.74 -0.87
CA VAL A 160 -2.27 -12.37 -1.75
C VAL A 160 -3.44 -11.39 -1.88
N MET A 161 -3.71 -10.91 -3.09
CA MET A 161 -4.91 -10.15 -3.43
C MET A 161 -6.05 -11.11 -3.76
N ASP A 162 -7.28 -10.75 -3.43
CA ASP A 162 -8.48 -11.59 -3.56
C ASP A 162 -8.34 -12.97 -2.90
N PRO A 163 -7.85 -13.07 -1.64
CA PRO A 163 -7.59 -14.34 -0.99
C PRO A 163 -8.89 -15.12 -0.72
N GLY A 164 -8.80 -16.45 -0.76
CA GLY A 164 -9.87 -17.30 -0.23
C GLY A 164 -10.02 -17.22 1.30
N PRO A 165 -11.14 -17.69 1.89
CA PRO A 165 -11.47 -17.47 3.31
C PRO A 165 -10.68 -18.33 4.32
N ASN A 166 -9.87 -19.29 3.86
CA ASN A 166 -9.29 -20.34 4.70
C ASN A 166 -7.80 -20.18 4.98
N MET A 167 -7.28 -18.94 4.92
CA MET A 167 -5.89 -18.68 5.29
C MET A 167 -5.72 -18.74 6.81
N SER A 168 -4.51 -19.11 7.26
CA SER A 168 -4.18 -19.13 8.69
C SER A 168 -4.16 -17.71 9.27
N VAL A 169 -4.86 -17.45 10.37
CA VAL A 169 -4.97 -16.13 10.97
C VAL A 169 -4.55 -16.12 12.43
N VAL A 170 -3.94 -15.03 12.86
CA VAL A 170 -3.83 -14.58 14.24
C VAL A 170 -4.91 -13.53 14.45
N VAL A 171 -5.92 -13.84 15.27
CA VAL A 171 -7.05 -12.94 15.49
C VAL A 171 -6.65 -11.80 16.40
N GLY A 172 -7.10 -10.57 16.12
CA GLY A 172 -6.85 -9.37 16.91
C GLY A 172 -6.25 -8.23 16.06
N PRO A 173 -6.13 -7.00 16.61
CA PRO A 173 -5.37 -5.92 16.01
C PRO A 173 -3.92 -6.33 15.70
N VAL A 174 -3.23 -5.58 14.82
CA VAL A 174 -1.84 -5.94 14.45
C VAL A 174 -0.90 -5.81 15.64
N THR A 175 -1.10 -4.82 16.50
CA THR A 175 -0.31 -4.58 17.71
C THR A 175 -0.61 -5.53 18.86
N GLU A 176 -1.74 -6.25 18.83
CA GLU A 176 -2.13 -7.15 19.91
C GLU A 176 -1.13 -8.28 20.10
N GLY A 177 -0.70 -8.48 21.33
CA GLY A 177 0.29 -9.50 21.70
C GLY A 177 1.71 -9.21 21.24
N GLY A 178 2.01 -8.02 20.69
CA GLY A 178 3.36 -7.57 20.41
C GLY A 178 3.78 -7.54 18.94
N CYS A 179 2.85 -7.40 18.02
CA CYS A 179 3.17 -7.26 16.58
C CYS A 179 3.98 -8.45 16.04
N PHE A 180 3.36 -9.62 15.98
CA PHE A 180 4.02 -10.84 15.49
C PHE A 180 4.31 -10.78 13.99
N ILE A 181 5.57 -10.95 13.63
CA ILE A 181 6.04 -11.07 12.25
C ILE A 181 6.47 -12.52 12.00
N PHE A 182 5.78 -13.19 11.11
CA PHE A 182 6.10 -14.55 10.70
C PHE A 182 7.12 -14.55 9.54
N PRO A 183 7.94 -15.60 9.38
CA PRO A 183 8.79 -15.75 8.20
C PRO A 183 7.93 -15.82 6.94
N ASP A 184 8.56 -15.51 5.80
CA ASP A 184 7.92 -15.67 4.49
C ASP A 184 7.50 -17.13 4.29
N PRO A 185 6.36 -17.39 3.62
CA PRO A 185 5.84 -18.74 3.38
C PRO A 185 6.73 -19.55 2.42
#